data_202a4ac47d993cf55e72629d58b63559
#
_entry.id   202a4ac47d993cf55e72629d58b63559
#
_cell.length_a   1.000
_cell.length_b   1.000
_cell.length_c   1.000
_cell.angle_alpha   90.00
_cell.angle_beta   90.00
_cell.angle_gamma   90.00
#
_symmetry.space_group_name_H-M   'P 1'
#
loop_
_entity.id
_entity.type
_entity.pdbx_description
1 polymer ?
#
loop_
_entity_poly.entity_id
_entity_poly.type
_entity_poly.pdbx_seq_one_letter_code
_entity_poly.pdbx_strand_id
1 'polypeptide(L)'
;MAVRRVVVTGGECTGKTTLARGLAARWETAWAAEAAREVAIERRVALGPEDVPVIARTHVRLADEASRAAEEAGSAVVFLDQDLLSTVVYARHYYGSCPPWIERLALERQGDLYLLCHPDLPWTADGVRDRPEKRAEIHRLFAAALTASGAKVVEVTGAGGERAARAALAVENLLAPGT
;
A
#
# COMPACT_ATOMS: atom_id res chain seq x y z
N MET A 1 -13.18 -12.80 14.90
CA MET A 1 -12.61 -13.14 13.56
C MET A 1 -11.38 -12.27 13.36
N ALA A 2 -10.31 -12.78 12.75
CA ALA A 2 -9.15 -11.94 12.47
C ALA A 2 -9.52 -10.84 11.46
N VAL A 3 -9.07 -9.61 11.69
CA VAL A 3 -9.29 -8.48 10.78
C VAL A 3 -8.55 -8.72 9.46
N ARG A 4 -9.23 -8.55 8.33
CA ARG A 4 -8.64 -8.66 7.00
C ARG A 4 -7.83 -7.42 6.66
N ARG A 5 -6.62 -7.61 6.18
CA ARG A 5 -5.73 -6.52 5.74
C ARG A 5 -5.88 -6.28 4.24
N VAL A 6 -6.36 -5.11 3.86
CA VAL A 6 -6.45 -4.66 2.47
C VAL A 6 -5.39 -3.61 2.22
N VAL A 7 -4.44 -3.91 1.35
CA VAL A 7 -3.33 -3.02 1.00
C VAL A 7 -3.65 -2.26 -0.27
N VAL A 8 -3.66 -0.94 -0.20
CA VAL A 8 -3.75 -0.06 -1.37
C VAL A 8 -2.34 0.26 -1.83
N THR A 9 -1.94 -0.22 -2.99
CA THR A 9 -0.54 -0.18 -3.46
C THR A 9 -0.41 0.31 -4.89
N GLY A 10 0.81 0.54 -5.33
CA GLY A 10 1.15 1.05 -6.67
C GLY A 10 2.10 2.23 -6.63
N GLY A 11 2.44 2.74 -7.81
CA GLY A 11 3.38 3.85 -7.99
C GLY A 11 2.87 5.18 -7.44
N GLU A 12 3.67 6.20 -7.67
CA GLU A 12 3.41 7.56 -7.21
C GLU A 12 2.24 8.21 -7.98
N CYS A 13 1.55 9.13 -7.33
CA CYS A 13 0.43 9.90 -7.92
C CYS A 13 -0.69 9.02 -8.53
N THR A 14 -0.94 7.85 -7.94
CA THR A 14 -2.02 6.94 -8.36
C THR A 14 -3.25 7.00 -7.46
N GLY A 15 -3.31 7.96 -6.53
CA GLY A 15 -4.46 8.20 -5.67
C GLY A 15 -4.63 7.22 -4.49
N LYS A 16 -3.57 6.46 -4.13
CA LYS A 16 -3.60 5.46 -3.05
C LYS A 16 -4.12 6.00 -1.73
N THR A 17 -3.52 7.06 -1.22
CA THR A 17 -3.89 7.65 0.07
C THR A 17 -5.35 8.08 0.11
N THR A 18 -5.82 8.73 -0.95
CA THR A 18 -7.23 9.14 -1.07
C THR A 18 -8.15 7.93 -1.07
N LEU A 19 -7.77 6.87 -1.80
CA LEU A 19 -8.54 5.63 -1.87
C LEU A 19 -8.56 4.90 -0.53
N ALA A 20 -7.40 4.71 0.12
CA ALA A 20 -7.30 4.04 1.41
C ALA A 20 -8.15 4.74 2.49
N ARG A 21 -8.06 6.08 2.56
CA ARG A 21 -8.89 6.88 3.48
C ARG A 21 -10.39 6.80 3.17
N GLY A 22 -10.75 6.86 1.88
CA GLY A 22 -12.15 6.75 1.46
C GLY A 22 -12.75 5.38 1.76
N LEU A 23 -11.98 4.30 1.57
CA LEU A 23 -12.39 2.95 1.95
C LEU A 23 -12.52 2.81 3.48
N ALA A 24 -11.55 3.30 4.24
CA ALA A 24 -11.62 3.27 5.70
C ALA A 24 -12.86 4.03 6.23
N ALA A 25 -13.17 5.18 5.67
CA ALA A 25 -14.37 5.93 6.03
C ALA A 25 -15.67 5.17 5.67
N ARG A 26 -15.72 4.48 4.50
CA ARG A 26 -16.87 3.68 4.08
C ARG A 26 -17.16 2.50 5.02
N TRP A 27 -16.10 1.85 5.54
CA TRP A 27 -16.21 0.71 6.46
C TRP A 27 -16.14 1.10 7.94
N GLU A 28 -16.09 2.43 8.22
CA GLU A 28 -15.97 2.97 9.58
C GLU A 28 -14.84 2.29 10.39
N THR A 29 -13.67 2.14 9.75
CA THR A 29 -12.53 1.40 10.28
C THR A 29 -11.24 2.21 10.26
N ALA A 30 -10.21 1.67 10.93
CA ALA A 30 -8.88 2.25 10.93
C ALA A 30 -8.16 2.07 9.59
N TRP A 31 -7.16 2.91 9.33
CA TRP A 31 -6.22 2.79 8.23
C TRP A 31 -4.82 3.19 8.66
N ALA A 32 -3.80 2.63 8.01
CA ALA A 32 -2.40 2.99 8.19
C ALA A 32 -1.92 3.89 7.06
N ALA A 33 -1.24 4.98 7.41
CA ALA A 33 -0.62 5.89 6.45
C ALA A 33 0.66 5.31 5.82
N GLU A 34 1.12 5.92 4.72
CA GLU A 34 2.35 5.55 4.03
C GLU A 34 3.59 5.82 4.91
N ALA A 35 4.29 4.77 5.31
CA ALA A 35 5.44 4.85 6.22
C ALA A 35 6.61 5.68 5.66
N ALA A 36 6.89 5.58 4.37
CA ALA A 36 7.96 6.36 3.74
C ALA A 36 7.72 7.86 3.85
N ARG A 37 6.45 8.30 3.75
CA ARG A 37 6.06 9.70 3.92
C ARG A 37 6.25 10.15 5.37
N GLU A 38 5.88 9.33 6.36
CA GLU A 38 6.10 9.63 7.78
C GLU A 38 7.59 9.83 8.07
N VAL A 39 8.43 8.89 7.63
CA VAL A 39 9.89 8.97 7.80
C VAL A 39 10.48 10.19 7.09
N ALA A 40 10.02 10.51 5.87
CA ALA A 40 10.51 11.70 5.14
C ALA A 40 10.17 13.01 5.88
N ILE A 41 8.99 13.11 6.46
CA ILE A 41 8.57 14.29 7.26
C ILE A 41 9.45 14.43 8.50
N GLU A 42 9.73 13.33 9.21
CA GLU A 42 10.57 13.33 10.41
C GLU A 42 12.04 13.68 10.09
N ARG A 43 12.56 13.11 9.00
CA ARG A 43 13.96 13.33 8.59
C ARG A 43 14.22 14.74 8.06
N ARG A 44 13.24 15.36 7.41
CA ARG A 44 13.34 16.68 6.73
C ARG A 44 14.43 16.72 5.64
N VAL A 45 14.83 15.57 5.12
CA VAL A 45 15.81 15.39 4.03
C VAL A 45 15.31 14.28 3.09
N ALA A 46 15.92 14.22 1.90
CA ALA A 46 15.65 13.12 0.97
C ALA A 46 16.02 11.77 1.60
N LEU A 47 15.16 10.75 1.37
CA LEU A 47 15.38 9.41 1.88
C LEU A 47 16.53 8.72 1.13
N GLY A 48 17.37 8.01 1.87
CA GLY A 48 18.48 7.22 1.37
C GLY A 48 18.32 5.71 1.64
N PRO A 49 19.29 4.89 1.18
CA PRO A 49 19.26 3.44 1.42
C PRO A 49 19.31 3.09 2.92
N GLU A 50 19.90 3.93 3.76
CA GLU A 50 19.95 3.79 5.22
C GLU A 50 18.58 3.94 5.89
N ASP A 51 17.62 4.58 5.22
CA ASP A 51 16.26 4.75 5.73
C ASP A 51 15.37 3.54 5.45
N VAL A 52 15.75 2.64 4.54
CA VAL A 52 14.96 1.45 4.18
C VAL A 52 14.59 0.60 5.40
N PRO A 53 15.52 0.29 6.33
CA PRO A 53 15.17 -0.42 7.57
C PRO A 53 14.24 0.36 8.49
N VAL A 54 14.33 1.69 8.53
CA VAL A 54 13.46 2.56 9.33
C VAL A 54 12.05 2.54 8.75
N ILE A 55 11.92 2.73 7.44
CA ILE A 55 10.64 2.66 6.73
C ILE A 55 9.96 1.31 6.95
N ALA A 56 10.71 0.21 6.86
CA ALA A 56 10.17 -1.13 7.07
C ALA A 56 9.60 -1.31 8.50
N ARG A 57 10.33 -0.88 9.53
CA ARG A 57 9.84 -0.94 10.92
C ARG A 57 8.63 -0.03 11.14
N THR A 58 8.60 1.14 10.51
CA THR A 58 7.46 2.06 10.56
C THR A 58 6.24 1.44 9.91
N HIS A 59 6.37 0.76 8.76
CA HIS A 59 5.27 0.00 8.16
C HIS A 59 4.69 -1.04 9.11
N VAL A 60 5.55 -1.82 9.77
CA VAL A 60 5.09 -2.83 10.74
C VAL A 60 4.31 -2.18 11.88
N ARG A 61 4.88 -1.14 12.49
CA ARG A 61 4.24 -0.41 13.60
C ARG A 61 2.87 0.14 13.19
N LEU A 62 2.80 0.89 12.09
CA LEU A 62 1.54 1.50 11.62
C LEU A 62 0.48 0.46 11.27
N ALA A 63 0.88 -0.64 10.60
CA ALA A 63 -0.04 -1.72 10.26
C ALA A 63 -0.58 -2.44 11.51
N ASP A 64 0.26 -2.65 12.53
CA ASP A 64 -0.15 -3.30 13.77
C ASP A 64 -1.05 -2.39 14.62
N GLU A 65 -0.74 -1.09 14.70
CA GLU A 65 -1.57 -0.08 15.36
C GLU A 65 -2.96 0.01 14.70
N ALA A 66 -3.01 0.12 13.36
CA ALA A 66 -4.28 0.18 12.64
C ALA A 66 -5.08 -1.13 12.73
N SER A 67 -4.42 -2.29 12.69
CA SER A 67 -5.09 -3.58 12.85
C SER A 67 -5.71 -3.72 14.24
N ARG A 68 -4.99 -3.32 15.28
CA ARG A 68 -5.51 -3.32 16.66
C ARG A 68 -6.70 -2.37 16.82
N ALA A 69 -6.60 -1.16 16.29
CA ALA A 69 -7.71 -0.21 16.32
C ALA A 69 -8.97 -0.74 15.61
N ALA A 70 -8.78 -1.43 14.48
CA ALA A 70 -9.89 -2.07 13.77
C ALA A 70 -10.49 -3.22 14.57
N GLU A 71 -9.68 -4.04 15.25
CA GLU A 71 -10.14 -5.12 16.14
C GLU A 71 -10.95 -4.57 17.32
N GLU A 72 -10.45 -3.52 17.98
CA GLU A 72 -11.12 -2.84 19.09
C GLU A 72 -12.47 -2.21 18.66
N ALA A 73 -12.55 -1.72 17.43
CA ALA A 73 -13.79 -1.22 16.83
C ALA A 73 -14.75 -2.32 16.33
N GLY A 74 -14.35 -3.60 16.41
CA GLY A 74 -15.15 -4.72 15.91
C GLY A 74 -15.25 -4.79 14.38
N SER A 75 -14.32 -4.14 13.67
CA SER A 75 -14.30 -4.14 12.21
C SER A 75 -13.75 -5.46 11.65
N ALA A 76 -14.29 -5.89 10.52
CA ALA A 76 -13.79 -7.06 9.79
C ALA A 76 -12.60 -6.76 8.88
N VAL A 77 -12.26 -5.48 8.66
CA VAL A 77 -11.25 -5.05 7.68
C VAL A 77 -10.45 -3.85 8.19
N VAL A 78 -9.18 -3.76 7.78
CA VAL A 78 -8.30 -2.60 7.95
C VAL A 78 -7.65 -2.26 6.62
N PHE A 79 -7.41 -0.98 6.34
CA PHE A 79 -6.77 -0.51 5.11
C PHE A 79 -5.36 0.00 5.37
N LEU A 80 -4.41 -0.39 4.50
CA LEU A 80 -3.02 0.04 4.58
C LEU A 80 -2.66 0.82 3.32
N ASP A 81 -2.19 2.06 3.48
CA ASP A 81 -1.60 2.84 2.37
C ASP A 81 -0.14 2.39 2.19
N GLN A 82 0.07 1.40 1.34
CA GLN A 82 1.31 0.66 1.16
C GLN A 82 1.60 -0.33 2.32
N ASP A 83 2.58 -1.19 2.10
CA ASP A 83 3.10 -2.15 3.07
C ASP A 83 4.60 -2.45 2.84
N LEU A 84 5.12 -3.48 3.49
CA LEU A 84 6.51 -3.91 3.34
C LEU A 84 6.90 -4.29 1.90
N LEU A 85 5.96 -4.83 1.10
CA LEU A 85 6.23 -5.17 -0.29
C LEU A 85 6.57 -3.92 -1.10
N SER A 86 5.91 -2.80 -0.83
CA SER A 86 6.25 -1.52 -1.45
C SER A 86 7.67 -1.06 -1.09
N THR A 87 8.09 -1.25 0.16
CA THR A 87 9.47 -0.97 0.59
C THR A 87 10.46 -1.82 -0.21
N VAL A 88 10.18 -3.10 -0.41
CA VAL A 88 11.04 -4.00 -1.22
C VAL A 88 11.13 -3.52 -2.67
N VAL A 89 10.00 -3.20 -3.30
CA VAL A 89 9.95 -2.72 -4.70
C VAL A 89 10.77 -1.44 -4.85
N TYR A 90 10.55 -0.46 -4.00
CA TYR A 90 11.26 0.82 -4.08
C TYR A 90 12.75 0.70 -3.71
N ALA A 91 13.12 -0.09 -2.71
CA ALA A 91 14.51 -0.31 -2.34
C ALA A 91 15.31 -0.93 -3.50
N ARG A 92 14.75 -1.96 -4.14
CA ARG A 92 15.37 -2.59 -5.31
C ARG A 92 15.44 -1.63 -6.50
N HIS A 93 14.41 -0.84 -6.73
CA HIS A 93 14.34 0.11 -7.85
C HIS A 93 15.34 1.26 -7.71
N TYR A 94 15.42 1.88 -6.53
CA TYR A 94 16.24 3.06 -6.32
C TYR A 94 17.67 2.76 -5.88
N TYR A 95 17.86 1.65 -5.14
CA TYR A 95 19.16 1.33 -4.50
C TYR A 95 19.74 0.00 -4.98
N GLY A 96 19.06 -0.71 -5.89
CA GLY A 96 19.53 -1.97 -6.49
C GLY A 96 19.36 -3.20 -5.61
N SER A 97 19.07 -3.05 -4.31
CA SER A 97 18.90 -4.17 -3.37
C SER A 97 17.98 -3.81 -2.21
N CYS A 98 17.46 -4.83 -1.54
CA CYS A 98 16.71 -4.69 -0.29
C CYS A 98 17.31 -5.64 0.75
N PRO A 99 17.39 -5.26 2.04
CA PRO A 99 17.86 -6.16 3.09
C PRO A 99 17.03 -7.46 3.13
N PRO A 100 17.67 -8.66 3.17
CA PRO A 100 16.95 -9.94 3.09
C PRO A 100 15.90 -10.16 4.17
N TRP A 101 16.08 -9.59 5.36
CA TRP A 101 15.11 -9.69 6.43
C TRP A 101 13.82 -8.93 6.13
N ILE A 102 13.89 -7.81 5.39
CA ILE A 102 12.70 -7.05 4.95
C ILE A 102 11.94 -7.84 3.88
N GLU A 103 12.66 -8.44 2.93
CA GLU A 103 12.05 -9.27 1.88
C GLU A 103 11.29 -10.46 2.49
N ARG A 104 11.90 -11.15 3.45
CA ARG A 104 11.25 -12.25 4.17
C ARG A 104 10.03 -11.76 4.95
N LEU A 105 10.19 -10.67 5.70
CA LEU A 105 9.09 -10.12 6.51
C LEU A 105 7.92 -9.63 5.64
N ALA A 106 8.20 -9.10 4.43
CA ALA A 106 7.17 -8.71 3.48
C ALA A 106 6.31 -9.91 3.03
N LEU A 107 6.91 -11.08 2.85
CA LEU A 107 6.19 -12.32 2.53
C LEU A 107 5.39 -12.87 3.72
N GLU A 108 5.97 -12.81 4.93
CA GLU A 108 5.32 -13.30 6.16
C GLU A 108 4.11 -12.44 6.57
N ARG A 109 4.10 -11.15 6.19
CA ARG A 109 3.11 -10.17 6.62
C ARG A 109 2.24 -9.63 5.48
N GLN A 110 2.05 -10.41 4.42
CA GLN A 110 1.22 -10.02 3.28
C GLN A 110 -0.20 -9.65 3.69
N GLY A 111 -0.80 -8.72 2.93
CA GLY A 111 -2.22 -8.42 3.02
C GLY A 111 -3.09 -9.56 2.46
N ASP A 112 -4.33 -9.63 2.91
CA ASP A 112 -5.33 -10.58 2.38
C ASP A 112 -5.78 -10.21 0.97
N LEU A 113 -5.67 -8.93 0.61
CA LEU A 113 -5.98 -8.37 -0.71
C LEU A 113 -5.10 -7.17 -1.01
N TYR A 114 -4.59 -7.09 -2.23
CA TYR A 114 -3.91 -5.92 -2.75
C TYR A 114 -4.77 -5.23 -3.82
N LEU A 115 -5.00 -3.93 -3.63
CA LEU A 115 -5.61 -3.04 -4.59
C LEU A 115 -4.49 -2.30 -5.32
N LEU A 116 -4.08 -2.81 -6.50
CA LEU A 116 -3.02 -2.21 -7.30
C LEU A 116 -3.57 -1.04 -8.11
N CYS A 117 -3.25 0.18 -7.68
CA CYS A 117 -3.71 1.40 -8.32
C CYS A 117 -2.98 1.65 -9.65
N HIS A 118 -3.75 1.69 -10.74
CA HIS A 118 -3.21 1.97 -12.08
C HIS A 118 -2.77 3.43 -12.23
N PRO A 119 -1.69 3.72 -12.98
CA PRO A 119 -1.18 5.09 -13.19
C PRO A 119 -1.96 5.87 -14.27
N ASP A 120 -3.28 5.79 -14.25
CA ASP A 120 -4.21 6.42 -15.19
C ASP A 120 -4.76 7.78 -14.74
N LEU A 121 -4.41 8.20 -13.51
CA LEU A 121 -4.71 9.55 -13.04
C LEU A 121 -3.72 10.57 -13.58
N PRO A 122 -4.13 11.85 -13.80
CA PRO A 122 -3.22 12.92 -14.15
C PRO A 122 -2.06 13.03 -13.16
N TRP A 123 -0.87 13.33 -13.68
CA TRP A 123 0.28 13.63 -12.83
C TRP A 123 0.07 14.97 -12.13
N THR A 124 0.32 15.00 -10.82
CA THR A 124 0.39 16.24 -10.04
C THR A 124 1.75 16.27 -9.35
N ALA A 125 2.56 17.29 -9.65
CA ALA A 125 3.83 17.49 -8.97
C ALA A 125 3.58 17.81 -7.49
N ASP A 126 4.17 17.04 -6.58
CA ASP A 126 4.09 17.27 -5.12
C ASP A 126 5.41 17.77 -4.52
N GLY A 127 6.37 18.16 -5.40
CA GLY A 127 7.68 18.71 -5.02
C GLY A 127 8.69 17.71 -4.47
N VAL A 128 8.31 16.45 -4.34
CA VAL A 128 9.19 15.38 -3.79
C VAL A 128 9.48 14.31 -4.86
N ARG A 129 8.68 14.23 -5.92
CA ARG A 129 8.64 13.10 -6.86
C ARG A 129 8.53 13.61 -8.30
N ASP A 130 9.66 13.55 -9.04
CA ASP A 130 9.81 14.24 -10.34
C ASP A 130 10.00 13.32 -11.56
N ARG A 131 9.43 12.10 -11.56
CA ARG A 131 9.66 11.16 -12.67
C ARG A 131 8.37 10.59 -13.26
N PRO A 132 7.53 11.42 -13.91
CA PRO A 132 6.29 10.96 -14.52
C PRO A 132 6.50 9.86 -15.58
N GLU A 133 7.64 9.86 -16.26
CA GLU A 133 8.00 8.87 -17.27
C GLU A 133 8.24 7.46 -16.71
N LYS A 134 8.52 7.33 -15.42
CA LYS A 134 8.76 6.03 -14.77
C LYS A 134 7.50 5.36 -14.21
N ARG A 135 6.35 6.01 -14.28
CA ARG A 135 5.10 5.49 -13.69
C ARG A 135 4.71 4.11 -14.20
N ALA A 136 4.80 3.91 -15.53
CA ALA A 136 4.50 2.62 -16.15
C ALA A 136 5.53 1.55 -15.78
N GLU A 137 6.80 1.90 -15.63
CA GLU A 137 7.86 1.01 -15.17
C GLU A 137 7.61 0.57 -13.73
N ILE A 138 7.38 1.52 -12.83
CA ILE A 138 7.10 1.25 -11.42
C ILE A 138 5.85 0.39 -11.26
N HIS A 139 4.78 0.68 -12.03
CA HIS A 139 3.56 -0.13 -12.01
C HIS A 139 3.86 -1.60 -12.38
N ARG A 140 4.67 -1.84 -13.43
CA ARG A 140 5.09 -3.20 -13.81
C ARG A 140 5.92 -3.89 -12.72
N LEU A 141 6.78 -3.15 -12.01
CA LEU A 141 7.56 -3.70 -10.89
C LEU A 141 6.65 -4.13 -9.73
N PHE A 142 5.62 -3.33 -9.39
CA PHE A 142 4.62 -3.73 -8.41
C PHE A 142 3.83 -4.96 -8.84
N ALA A 143 3.33 -4.98 -10.08
CA ALA A 143 2.59 -6.13 -10.61
C ALA A 143 3.44 -7.41 -10.59
N ALA A 144 4.71 -7.33 -11.00
CA ALA A 144 5.62 -8.47 -10.97
C ALA A 144 5.92 -8.95 -9.54
N ALA A 145 6.15 -8.04 -8.59
CA ALA A 145 6.41 -8.40 -7.20
C ALA A 145 5.20 -9.07 -6.54
N LEU A 146 3.99 -8.53 -6.78
CA LEU A 146 2.75 -9.10 -6.27
C LEU A 146 2.48 -10.49 -6.87
N THR A 147 2.69 -10.66 -8.17
CA THR A 147 2.56 -11.97 -8.82
C THR A 147 3.57 -12.99 -8.25
N ALA A 148 4.83 -12.59 -8.10
CA ALA A 148 5.88 -13.47 -7.57
C ALA A 148 5.63 -13.86 -6.11
N SER A 149 4.98 -13.02 -5.32
CA SER A 149 4.62 -13.30 -3.94
C SER A 149 3.37 -14.16 -3.76
N GLY A 150 2.64 -14.44 -4.85
CA GLY A 150 1.37 -15.18 -4.80
C GLY A 150 0.21 -14.40 -4.16
N ALA A 151 0.32 -13.07 -4.07
CA ALA A 151 -0.69 -12.23 -3.46
C ALA A 151 -2.01 -12.22 -4.25
N LYS A 152 -3.13 -12.09 -3.54
CA LYS A 152 -4.42 -11.81 -4.18
C LYS A 152 -4.47 -10.34 -4.60
N VAL A 153 -4.59 -10.09 -5.90
CA VAL A 153 -4.50 -8.73 -6.47
C VAL A 153 -5.75 -8.40 -7.28
N VAL A 154 -6.23 -7.18 -7.12
CA VAL A 154 -7.22 -6.56 -8.00
C VAL A 154 -6.64 -5.23 -8.51
N GLU A 155 -6.56 -5.07 -9.84
CA GLU A 155 -6.19 -3.79 -10.43
C GLU A 155 -7.34 -2.78 -10.33
N VAL A 156 -7.00 -1.58 -9.89
CA VAL A 156 -7.95 -0.48 -9.69
C VAL A 156 -7.66 0.62 -10.70
N THR A 157 -8.55 0.75 -11.68
CA THR A 157 -8.51 1.73 -12.77
C THR A 157 -9.62 2.77 -12.64
N GLY A 158 -9.59 3.81 -13.47
CA GLY A 158 -10.58 4.87 -13.50
C GLY A 158 -10.27 6.00 -12.53
N ALA A 159 -11.18 6.96 -12.37
CA ALA A 159 -11.01 8.12 -11.52
C ALA A 159 -12.21 8.32 -10.58
N GLY A 160 -12.00 9.04 -9.48
CA GLY A 160 -13.08 9.45 -8.57
C GLY A 160 -13.96 8.28 -8.09
N GLY A 161 -15.28 8.43 -8.26
CA GLY A 161 -16.26 7.44 -7.79
C GLY A 161 -16.15 6.07 -8.47
N GLU A 162 -15.74 6.01 -9.73
CA GLU A 162 -15.56 4.74 -10.43
C GLU A 162 -14.42 3.92 -9.81
N ARG A 163 -13.28 4.55 -9.55
CA ARG A 163 -12.14 3.93 -8.86
C ARG A 163 -12.52 3.43 -7.48
N ALA A 164 -13.24 4.25 -6.72
CA ALA A 164 -13.73 3.89 -5.39
C ALA A 164 -14.72 2.69 -5.43
N ALA A 165 -15.62 2.67 -6.39
CA ALA A 165 -16.60 1.58 -6.55
C ALA A 165 -15.93 0.24 -6.90
N ARG A 166 -14.93 0.24 -7.81
CA ARG A 166 -14.15 -0.97 -8.15
C ARG A 166 -13.41 -1.53 -6.94
N ALA A 167 -12.75 -0.66 -6.19
CA ALA A 167 -12.05 -1.04 -4.98
C ALA A 167 -13.00 -1.58 -3.91
N ALA A 168 -14.14 -0.91 -3.71
CA ALA A 168 -15.16 -1.35 -2.76
C ALA A 168 -15.72 -2.74 -3.09
N LEU A 169 -16.04 -3.00 -4.36
CA LEU A 169 -16.51 -4.31 -4.79
C LEU A 169 -15.49 -5.42 -4.51
N ALA A 170 -14.18 -5.15 -4.71
CA ALA A 170 -13.14 -6.11 -4.39
C ALA A 170 -13.06 -6.43 -2.90
N VAL A 171 -13.25 -5.43 -2.04
CA VAL A 171 -13.31 -5.61 -0.58
C VAL A 171 -14.58 -6.36 -0.16
N GLU A 172 -15.74 -6.03 -0.72
CA GLU A 172 -17.00 -6.76 -0.47
C GLU A 172 -16.86 -8.25 -0.80
N ASN A 173 -16.23 -8.57 -1.95
CA ASN A 173 -15.95 -9.96 -2.35
C ASN A 173 -14.97 -10.67 -1.40
N LEU A 174 -14.00 -9.95 -0.82
CA LEU A 174 -13.09 -10.50 0.18
C LEU A 174 -13.82 -10.85 1.48
N LEU A 175 -14.77 -10.00 1.88
CA LEU A 175 -15.51 -10.13 3.13
C LEU A 175 -16.74 -11.04 3.03
N ALA A 176 -17.16 -11.37 1.81
CA ALA A 176 -18.28 -12.28 1.61
C ALA A 176 -18.01 -13.64 2.26
N PRO A 177 -18.98 -14.24 2.96
CA PRO A 177 -18.82 -15.60 3.47
C PRO A 177 -18.48 -16.53 2.30
N GLY A 178 -17.43 -17.33 2.48
CA GLY A 178 -17.04 -18.32 1.46
C GLY A 178 -18.23 -19.22 1.13
N THR A 179 -18.63 -19.24 -0.13
CA THR A 179 -19.58 -20.22 -0.68
C THR A 179 -18.97 -21.60 -0.74
#